data_2d76196e213513366888c2ae97d62044
#
_entry.id   2d76196e213513366888c2ae97d62044
#
_cell.length_a   1.000
_cell.length_b   1.000
_cell.length_c   1.000
_cell.angle_alpha   90.00
_cell.angle_beta   90.00
_cell.angle_gamma   90.00
#
_symmetry.space_group_name_H-M   'P 1'
#
loop_
_entity.id
_entity.type
_entity.pdbx_description
1 polymer ?
#
loop_
_entity_poly.entity_id
_entity_poly.type
_entity_poly.pdbx_seq_one_letter_code
_entity_poly.pdbx_strand_id
1 'polypeptide(L)'
;MTVKMLNKALIDNGAPPNLITMVEEPSIENTNKMIDNPSVRLLVATGGPSIVKKVLSSGKKAIGAGAGNPPVVVDETADIDKAAKDIVDGCSFDNNVPCIAEKEVFAVDSICDYLIHHMKENGAYQITDPMLLEQLVALVTTEKGGPKTSFVGKSARYILDKLGITVDASVRVIIMEVPKDHLLVQEEMMMPILPVVRVSDVDTAIEYAHQAEHGNRHTAMMHSKNVEKLSKMAKIMETTIFVKNAPSYAGIGVGGEGYTTFTIAGPTGEGLTSREPSAESANAS
;
A
#
# COMPACT_ATOMS: atom_id res chain seq x y z
N MET A 1 -2.10 -19.15 -19.09
CA MET A 1 -3.46 -19.71 -18.94
C MET A 1 -4.51 -18.60 -18.92
N THR A 2 -4.46 -17.62 -18.04
CA THR A 2 -5.46 -16.54 -17.89
C THR A 2 -5.75 -15.77 -19.19
N VAL A 3 -4.72 -15.30 -19.91
CA VAL A 3 -4.91 -14.56 -21.18
C VAL A 3 -5.68 -15.38 -22.23
N LYS A 4 -5.41 -16.70 -22.31
CA LYS A 4 -6.16 -17.59 -23.24
C LYS A 4 -7.64 -17.69 -22.87
N MET A 5 -7.95 -17.78 -21.54
CA MET A 5 -9.34 -17.85 -21.06
C MET A 5 -10.08 -16.54 -21.33
N LEU A 6 -9.43 -15.39 -21.08
CA LEU A 6 -10.00 -14.07 -21.33
C LEU A 6 -10.26 -13.86 -22.83
N ASN A 7 -9.29 -14.16 -23.70
CA ASN A 7 -9.50 -14.05 -25.14
C ASN A 7 -10.62 -14.98 -25.66
N LYS A 8 -10.71 -16.19 -25.11
CA LYS A 8 -11.83 -17.08 -25.45
C LYS A 8 -13.17 -16.46 -25.11
N ALA A 9 -13.33 -15.96 -23.87
CA ALA A 9 -14.56 -15.30 -23.43
C ALA A 9 -14.91 -14.08 -24.30
N LEU A 10 -13.90 -13.29 -24.66
CA LEU A 10 -14.06 -12.13 -25.54
C LEU A 10 -14.53 -12.54 -26.95
N ILE A 11 -13.90 -13.54 -27.54
CA ILE A 11 -14.27 -14.05 -28.88
C ILE A 11 -15.68 -14.63 -28.86
N ASP A 12 -16.03 -15.43 -27.86
CA ASP A 12 -17.38 -16.00 -27.68
C ASP A 12 -18.47 -14.90 -27.57
N ASN A 13 -18.10 -13.66 -27.21
CA ASN A 13 -18.97 -12.48 -27.15
C ASN A 13 -18.75 -11.49 -28.33
N GLY A 14 -18.14 -11.90 -29.44
CA GLY A 14 -18.04 -11.12 -30.66
C GLY A 14 -16.82 -10.17 -30.73
N ALA A 15 -15.89 -10.24 -29.81
CA ALA A 15 -14.65 -9.45 -29.89
C ALA A 15 -13.65 -10.06 -30.90
N PRO A 16 -12.77 -9.24 -31.48
CA PRO A 16 -11.70 -9.74 -32.35
C PRO A 16 -10.72 -10.63 -31.59
N PRO A 17 -10.04 -11.58 -32.26
CA PRO A 17 -9.02 -12.42 -31.64
C PRO A 17 -7.80 -11.58 -31.21
N ASN A 18 -7.08 -12.05 -30.18
CA ASN A 18 -5.87 -11.45 -29.68
C ASN A 18 -6.03 -10.01 -29.15
N LEU A 19 -7.20 -9.69 -28.62
CA LEU A 19 -7.46 -8.38 -27.99
C LEU A 19 -6.61 -8.19 -26.73
N ILE A 20 -6.35 -9.27 -26.00
CA ILE A 20 -5.44 -9.29 -24.86
C ILE A 20 -4.23 -10.17 -25.22
N THR A 21 -3.04 -9.60 -25.12
CA THR A 21 -1.78 -10.30 -25.41
C THR A 21 -0.82 -10.23 -24.23
N MET A 22 0.12 -11.14 -24.19
CA MET A 22 1.14 -11.22 -23.13
C MET A 22 2.44 -11.72 -23.75
N VAL A 23 3.56 -11.18 -23.26
CA VAL A 23 4.89 -11.70 -23.61
C VAL A 23 5.03 -13.11 -23.02
N GLU A 24 5.48 -14.06 -23.84
CA GLU A 24 5.61 -15.46 -23.44
C GLU A 24 6.70 -15.65 -22.36
N GLU A 25 7.84 -15.00 -22.56
CA GLU A 25 8.98 -15.02 -21.63
C GLU A 25 9.22 -13.62 -21.05
N PRO A 26 8.75 -13.34 -19.80
CA PRO A 26 9.00 -12.06 -19.16
C PRO A 26 10.50 -11.84 -18.93
N SER A 27 11.02 -10.74 -19.43
CA SER A 27 12.40 -10.31 -19.21
C SER A 27 12.53 -8.79 -19.30
N ILE A 28 13.61 -8.24 -18.73
CA ILE A 28 13.92 -6.82 -18.85
C ILE A 28 14.09 -6.43 -20.31
N GLU A 29 14.72 -7.30 -21.12
CA GLU A 29 14.94 -7.07 -22.55
C GLU A 29 13.61 -6.97 -23.30
N ASN A 30 12.69 -7.92 -23.08
CA ASN A 30 11.38 -7.92 -23.72
C ASN A 30 10.49 -6.76 -23.26
N THR A 31 10.58 -6.37 -21.99
CA THR A 31 9.94 -5.16 -21.45
C THR A 31 10.45 -3.92 -22.17
N ASN A 32 11.77 -3.80 -22.37
CA ASN A 32 12.37 -2.70 -23.09
C ASN A 32 11.90 -2.65 -24.55
N LYS A 33 11.89 -3.79 -25.25
CA LYS A 33 11.36 -3.89 -26.62
C LYS A 33 9.90 -3.46 -26.72
N MET A 34 9.08 -3.79 -25.72
CA MET A 34 7.68 -3.32 -25.66
C MET A 34 7.60 -1.80 -25.48
N ILE A 35 8.36 -1.25 -24.55
CA ILE A 35 8.40 0.20 -24.28
C ILE A 35 8.80 0.96 -25.53
N ASP A 36 9.81 0.47 -26.25
CA ASP A 36 10.40 1.15 -27.42
C ASP A 36 9.57 0.92 -28.71
N ASN A 37 8.67 -0.06 -28.74
CA ASN A 37 7.91 -0.40 -29.95
C ASN A 37 6.97 0.74 -30.37
N PRO A 38 7.08 1.28 -31.60
CA PRO A 38 6.28 2.42 -32.04
C PRO A 38 4.78 2.14 -32.11
N SER A 39 4.36 0.88 -32.20
CA SER A 39 2.95 0.50 -32.20
C SER A 39 2.32 0.56 -30.80
N VAL A 40 3.11 0.63 -29.75
CA VAL A 40 2.60 0.84 -28.38
C VAL A 40 2.44 2.35 -28.14
N ARG A 41 1.19 2.79 -28.05
CA ARG A 41 0.84 4.22 -27.96
C ARG A 41 0.71 4.75 -26.55
N LEU A 42 0.28 3.90 -25.61
CA LEU A 42 0.12 4.22 -24.19
C LEU A 42 0.84 3.18 -23.36
N LEU A 43 1.62 3.66 -22.38
CA LEU A 43 2.30 2.83 -21.40
C LEU A 43 1.61 3.01 -20.04
N VAL A 44 1.28 1.90 -19.38
CA VAL A 44 0.80 1.91 -17.99
C VAL A 44 1.75 1.03 -17.19
N ALA A 45 2.45 1.63 -16.23
CA ALA A 45 3.42 0.93 -15.39
C ALA A 45 3.07 1.07 -13.91
N THR A 46 2.97 -0.06 -13.23
CA THR A 46 2.90 -0.13 -11.76
C THR A 46 4.11 -0.90 -11.27
N GLY A 47 4.89 -0.32 -10.37
CA GLY A 47 6.07 -0.98 -9.83
C GLY A 47 7.10 -0.02 -9.24
N GLY A 48 8.31 -0.54 -9.00
CA GLY A 48 9.38 0.24 -8.38
C GLY A 48 9.83 1.47 -9.19
N PRO A 49 10.58 2.40 -8.56
CA PRO A 49 10.94 3.68 -9.17
C PRO A 49 11.67 3.57 -10.52
N SER A 50 12.44 2.51 -10.73
CA SER A 50 13.24 2.32 -11.95
C SER A 50 12.38 2.11 -13.20
N ILE A 51 11.34 1.27 -13.11
CA ILE A 51 10.46 1.01 -14.26
C ILE A 51 9.54 2.20 -14.53
N VAL A 52 9.04 2.85 -13.48
CA VAL A 52 8.22 4.06 -13.63
C VAL A 52 9.03 5.17 -14.31
N LYS A 53 10.24 5.46 -13.83
CA LYS A 53 11.14 6.43 -14.45
C LYS A 53 11.43 6.10 -15.92
N LYS A 54 11.66 4.83 -16.24
CA LYS A 54 11.91 4.40 -17.62
C LYS A 54 10.72 4.64 -18.52
N VAL A 55 9.52 4.27 -18.07
CA VAL A 55 8.28 4.47 -18.84
C VAL A 55 8.00 5.97 -19.05
N LEU A 56 8.15 6.79 -18.01
CA LEU A 56 8.00 8.24 -18.11
C LEU A 56 9.02 8.91 -19.04
N SER A 57 10.24 8.34 -19.14
CA SER A 57 11.31 8.85 -20.02
C SER A 57 11.21 8.32 -21.45
N SER A 58 10.22 7.51 -21.80
CA SER A 58 10.10 6.88 -23.13
C SER A 58 9.69 7.83 -24.27
N GLY A 59 9.24 9.05 -23.94
CA GLY A 59 8.66 9.99 -24.90
C GLY A 59 7.24 9.65 -25.37
N LYS A 60 6.63 8.59 -24.81
CA LYS A 60 5.25 8.18 -25.09
C LYS A 60 4.30 8.67 -24.00
N LYS A 61 3.00 8.67 -24.29
CA LYS A 61 2.01 8.84 -23.24
C LYS A 61 2.15 7.71 -22.21
N ALA A 62 2.30 8.06 -20.94
CA ALA A 62 2.58 7.11 -19.90
C ALA A 62 1.82 7.45 -18.61
N ILE A 63 1.31 6.39 -17.96
CA ILE A 63 0.71 6.43 -16.63
C ILE A 63 1.63 5.62 -15.72
N GLY A 64 2.22 6.26 -14.73
CA GLY A 64 3.17 5.63 -13.81
C GLY A 64 2.63 5.60 -12.39
N ALA A 65 2.54 4.40 -11.81
CA ALA A 65 2.25 4.19 -10.40
C ALA A 65 3.51 3.66 -9.70
N GLY A 66 4.02 4.43 -8.76
CA GLY A 66 5.27 4.15 -8.05
C GLY A 66 5.08 3.29 -6.80
N ALA A 67 6.16 3.19 -6.02
CA ALA A 67 6.12 2.61 -4.68
C ALA A 67 5.28 3.47 -3.72
N GLY A 68 4.79 2.86 -2.65
CA GLY A 68 4.12 3.55 -1.57
C GLY A 68 4.62 3.04 -0.22
N ASN A 69 4.65 3.91 0.77
CA ASN A 69 4.79 3.54 2.18
C ASN A 69 3.69 4.30 2.95
N PRO A 70 2.44 3.82 2.89
CA PRO A 70 1.28 4.57 3.39
C PRO A 70 1.20 4.63 4.90
N PRO A 71 1.40 5.80 5.52
CA PRO A 71 1.29 5.99 6.96
C PRO A 71 -0.15 6.15 7.41
N VAL A 72 -0.39 5.72 8.65
CA VAL A 72 -1.63 5.98 9.39
C VAL A 72 -1.34 6.89 10.56
N VAL A 73 -2.10 7.96 10.72
CA VAL A 73 -2.09 8.80 11.93
C VAL A 73 -3.36 8.56 12.73
N VAL A 74 -3.22 8.35 14.03
CA VAL A 74 -4.35 8.22 14.96
C VAL A 74 -4.18 9.23 16.09
N ASP A 75 -5.12 10.19 16.22
CA ASP A 75 -5.09 11.18 17.29
C ASP A 75 -6.09 10.86 18.42
N GLU A 76 -6.01 11.63 19.47
CA GLU A 76 -6.82 11.49 20.70
C GLU A 76 -8.32 11.70 20.47
N THR A 77 -8.72 12.26 19.34
CA THR A 77 -10.14 12.52 19.00
C THR A 77 -10.76 11.36 18.21
N ALA A 78 -9.96 10.40 17.76
CA ALA A 78 -10.43 9.28 16.95
C ALA A 78 -11.45 8.40 17.71
N ASP A 79 -12.26 7.70 16.93
CA ASP A 79 -12.99 6.55 17.42
C ASP A 79 -12.02 5.35 17.43
N ILE A 80 -11.43 5.07 18.58
CA ILE A 80 -10.29 4.16 18.67
C ILE A 80 -10.68 2.73 18.32
N ASP A 81 -11.86 2.26 18.74
CA ASP A 81 -12.35 0.92 18.43
C ASP A 81 -12.49 0.73 16.93
N LYS A 82 -13.11 1.72 16.27
CA LYS A 82 -13.24 1.74 14.82
C LYS A 82 -11.87 1.86 14.13
N ALA A 83 -11.01 2.75 14.60
CA ALA A 83 -9.67 2.95 14.03
C ALA A 83 -8.84 1.66 14.08
N ALA A 84 -8.82 0.97 15.21
CA ALA A 84 -8.12 -0.30 15.39
C ALA A 84 -8.62 -1.37 14.40
N LYS A 85 -9.95 -1.49 14.26
CA LYS A 85 -10.55 -2.41 13.30
C LYS A 85 -10.18 -2.07 11.87
N ASP A 86 -10.34 -0.81 11.47
CA ASP A 86 -10.07 -0.34 10.11
C ASP A 86 -8.60 -0.55 9.73
N ILE A 87 -7.67 -0.24 10.64
CA ILE A 87 -6.23 -0.41 10.43
C ILE A 87 -5.87 -1.89 10.25
N VAL A 88 -6.41 -2.78 11.09
CA VAL A 88 -6.16 -4.23 10.96
C VAL A 88 -6.78 -4.77 9.67
N ASP A 89 -7.99 -4.33 9.31
CA ASP A 89 -8.66 -4.75 8.08
C ASP A 89 -7.88 -4.29 6.83
N GLY A 90 -7.44 -3.04 6.81
CA GLY A 90 -6.68 -2.49 5.69
C GLY A 90 -5.28 -3.11 5.58
N CYS A 91 -4.55 -3.22 6.68
CA CYS A 91 -3.22 -3.86 6.68
C CYS A 91 -3.26 -5.33 6.28
N SER A 92 -4.29 -6.07 6.67
CA SER A 92 -4.45 -7.49 6.33
C SER A 92 -5.03 -7.73 4.93
N PHE A 93 -5.53 -6.70 4.27
CA PHE A 93 -6.11 -6.81 2.93
C PHE A 93 -5.08 -7.38 1.95
N ASP A 94 -5.42 -8.51 1.34
CA ASP A 94 -4.54 -9.27 0.44
C ASP A 94 -3.11 -9.49 1.00
N ASN A 95 -3.01 -9.77 2.30
CA ASN A 95 -1.75 -9.91 3.04
C ASN A 95 -0.78 -8.73 2.85
N ASN A 96 -1.30 -7.51 2.79
CA ASN A 96 -0.55 -6.27 2.64
C ASN A 96 0.23 -6.11 1.31
N VAL A 97 -0.14 -6.87 0.27
CA VAL A 97 0.47 -6.71 -1.07
C VAL A 97 0.09 -5.39 -1.72
N PRO A 98 -1.16 -4.88 -1.61
CA PRO A 98 -1.52 -3.62 -2.24
C PRO A 98 -0.69 -2.45 -1.70
N CYS A 99 -0.20 -1.63 -2.61
CA CYS A 99 0.62 -0.45 -2.31
C CYS A 99 -0.11 0.64 -1.52
N ILE A 100 -1.44 0.54 -1.40
CA ILE A 100 -2.28 1.45 -0.60
C ILE A 100 -2.41 1.00 0.86
N ALA A 101 -2.09 -0.26 1.18
CA ALA A 101 -2.31 -0.83 2.49
C ALA A 101 -1.46 -0.13 3.57
N GLU A 102 -1.98 -0.08 4.79
CA GLU A 102 -1.32 0.48 5.97
C GLU A 102 0.06 -0.15 6.17
N LYS A 103 1.11 0.65 6.23
CA LYS A 103 2.50 0.17 6.40
C LYS A 103 3.06 0.48 7.78
N GLU A 104 2.69 1.61 8.37
CA GLU A 104 3.07 2.03 9.72
C GLU A 104 1.97 2.89 10.36
N VAL A 105 1.94 2.91 11.69
CA VAL A 105 0.97 3.67 12.48
C VAL A 105 1.70 4.65 13.39
N PHE A 106 1.36 5.92 13.31
CA PHE A 106 1.79 6.96 14.25
C PHE A 106 0.63 7.28 15.19
N ALA A 107 0.71 6.82 16.44
CA ALA A 107 -0.36 6.95 17.43
C ALA A 107 0.06 7.91 18.54
N VAL A 108 -0.82 8.86 18.89
CA VAL A 108 -0.59 9.77 20.04
C VAL A 108 -0.53 8.96 21.34
N ASP A 109 0.43 9.28 22.20
CA ASP A 109 0.73 8.53 23.44
C ASP A 109 -0.49 8.26 24.30
N SER A 110 -1.35 9.25 24.47
CA SER A 110 -2.56 9.15 25.32
C SER A 110 -3.54 8.06 24.91
N ILE A 111 -3.49 7.59 23.64
CA ILE A 111 -4.42 6.57 23.12
C ILE A 111 -3.69 5.31 22.62
N CYS A 112 -2.37 5.31 22.59
CA CYS A 112 -1.60 4.25 21.92
C CYS A 112 -1.83 2.87 22.54
N ASP A 113 -1.84 2.75 23.87
CA ASP A 113 -2.10 1.47 24.54
C ASP A 113 -3.51 0.95 24.27
N TYR A 114 -4.48 1.86 24.24
CA TYR A 114 -5.87 1.52 23.95
C TYR A 114 -6.04 1.08 22.50
N LEU A 115 -5.40 1.77 21.56
CA LEU A 115 -5.36 1.39 20.15
C LEU A 115 -4.76 -0.01 19.95
N ILE A 116 -3.59 -0.28 20.54
CA ILE A 116 -2.93 -1.59 20.47
C ILE A 116 -3.83 -2.69 21.06
N HIS A 117 -4.49 -2.42 22.19
CA HIS A 117 -5.43 -3.36 22.79
C HIS A 117 -6.54 -3.75 21.82
N HIS A 118 -7.22 -2.79 21.21
CA HIS A 118 -8.29 -3.04 20.25
C HIS A 118 -7.80 -3.63 18.92
N MET A 119 -6.60 -3.31 18.48
CA MET A 119 -6.00 -4.01 17.32
C MET A 119 -5.83 -5.50 17.60
N LYS A 120 -5.45 -5.90 18.83
CA LYS A 120 -5.35 -7.31 19.22
C LYS A 120 -6.70 -8.00 19.22
N GLU A 121 -7.75 -7.35 19.69
CA GLU A 121 -9.13 -7.86 19.63
C GLU A 121 -9.62 -8.07 18.18
N ASN A 122 -9.08 -7.29 17.24
CA ASN A 122 -9.37 -7.39 15.82
C ASN A 122 -8.42 -8.31 15.03
N GLY A 123 -7.57 -9.09 15.71
CA GLY A 123 -6.73 -10.11 15.09
C GLY A 123 -5.27 -9.70 14.86
N ALA A 124 -4.77 -8.70 15.59
CA ALA A 124 -3.34 -8.42 15.61
C ALA A 124 -2.62 -9.26 16.68
N TYR A 125 -1.46 -9.79 16.33
CA TYR A 125 -0.51 -10.43 17.24
C TYR A 125 0.60 -9.44 17.60
N GLN A 126 0.76 -9.12 18.87
CA GLN A 126 1.78 -8.16 19.31
C GLN A 126 3.08 -8.86 19.68
N ILE A 127 4.19 -8.45 19.07
CA ILE A 127 5.55 -8.80 19.48
C ILE A 127 6.05 -7.71 20.45
N THR A 128 6.40 -8.11 21.66
CA THR A 128 6.94 -7.22 22.73
C THR A 128 8.36 -7.63 23.13
N ASP A 129 8.83 -8.83 22.79
CA ASP A 129 10.19 -9.28 23.08
C ASP A 129 11.14 -8.73 22.01
N PRO A 130 12.16 -7.92 22.42
CA PRO A 130 13.14 -7.36 21.49
C PRO A 130 13.92 -8.43 20.70
N MET A 131 14.25 -9.57 21.33
CA MET A 131 14.97 -10.66 20.63
C MET A 131 14.11 -11.28 19.55
N LEU A 132 12.81 -11.44 19.80
CA LEU A 132 11.87 -11.95 18.81
C LEU A 132 11.66 -10.94 17.68
N LEU A 133 11.66 -9.65 17.98
CA LEU A 133 11.60 -8.60 16.97
C LEU A 133 12.84 -8.63 16.05
N GLU A 134 14.03 -8.77 16.61
CA GLU A 134 15.26 -8.92 15.82
C GLU A 134 15.21 -10.17 14.92
N GLN A 135 14.71 -11.30 15.45
CA GLN A 135 14.51 -12.51 14.65
C GLN A 135 13.50 -12.30 13.52
N LEU A 136 12.39 -11.59 13.77
CA LEU A 136 11.43 -11.24 12.74
C LEU A 136 12.09 -10.42 11.63
N VAL A 137 12.80 -9.35 11.99
CA VAL A 137 13.50 -8.50 11.02
C VAL A 137 14.48 -9.33 10.19
N ALA A 138 15.34 -10.10 10.82
CA ALA A 138 16.31 -10.97 10.12
C ALA A 138 15.64 -12.01 9.21
N LEU A 139 14.46 -12.50 9.62
CA LEU A 139 13.69 -13.48 8.84
C LEU A 139 13.14 -12.87 7.55
N VAL A 140 12.55 -11.65 7.61
CA VAL A 140 11.74 -11.09 6.51
C VAL A 140 12.48 -10.09 5.64
N THR A 141 13.66 -9.60 6.06
CA THR A 141 14.45 -8.61 5.32
C THR A 141 15.72 -9.19 4.69
N THR A 142 16.13 -8.60 3.59
CA THR A 142 17.41 -8.86 2.93
C THR A 142 18.54 -8.11 3.64
N GLU A 143 19.79 -8.42 3.32
CA GLU A 143 20.97 -7.67 3.82
C GLU A 143 20.94 -6.16 3.47
N LYS A 144 20.18 -5.77 2.44
CA LYS A 144 19.98 -4.37 2.02
C LYS A 144 18.81 -3.68 2.69
N GLY A 145 18.12 -4.35 3.62
CA GLY A 145 16.98 -3.82 4.36
C GLY A 145 15.60 -4.05 3.71
N GLY A 146 15.53 -4.21 2.40
CA GLY A 146 14.24 -4.43 1.73
C GLY A 146 13.63 -5.81 1.99
N PRO A 147 12.35 -6.03 1.66
CA PRO A 147 11.64 -7.28 1.93
C PRO A 147 12.22 -8.47 1.16
N LYS A 148 12.30 -9.64 1.83
CA LYS A 148 12.58 -10.89 1.12
C LYS A 148 11.38 -11.31 0.31
N THR A 149 11.55 -11.51 -0.99
CA THR A 149 10.49 -11.88 -1.94
C THR A 149 9.70 -13.14 -1.53
N SER A 150 10.35 -14.07 -0.81
CA SER A 150 9.71 -15.29 -0.32
C SER A 150 8.64 -15.04 0.75
N PHE A 151 8.64 -13.86 1.39
CA PHE A 151 7.69 -13.48 2.43
C PHE A 151 6.64 -12.47 1.94
N VAL A 152 6.86 -11.81 0.80
CA VAL A 152 5.89 -10.90 0.19
C VAL A 152 4.55 -11.61 -0.04
N GLY A 153 3.46 -11.05 0.46
CA GLY A 153 2.11 -11.60 0.35
C GLY A 153 1.85 -12.85 1.21
N LYS A 154 2.76 -13.24 2.10
CA LYS A 154 2.52 -14.32 3.06
C LYS A 154 1.68 -13.82 4.23
N SER A 155 0.81 -14.68 4.76
CA SER A 155 -0.02 -14.34 5.90
C SER A 155 0.80 -14.14 7.18
N ALA A 156 0.28 -13.36 8.13
CA ALA A 156 0.88 -13.19 9.46
C ALA A 156 1.15 -14.53 10.14
N ARG A 157 0.21 -15.46 10.04
CA ARG A 157 0.35 -16.81 10.59
C ARG A 157 1.54 -17.58 10.00
N TYR A 158 1.73 -17.50 8.68
CA TYR A 158 2.88 -18.15 8.02
C TYR A 158 4.21 -17.57 8.53
N ILE A 159 4.28 -16.25 8.70
CA ILE A 159 5.48 -15.58 9.20
C ILE A 159 5.77 -16.00 10.65
N LEU A 160 4.75 -15.98 11.52
CA LEU A 160 4.86 -16.40 12.91
C LEU A 160 5.25 -17.87 13.05
N ASP A 161 4.71 -18.76 12.21
CA ASP A 161 5.11 -20.18 12.16
C ASP A 161 6.61 -20.35 11.88
N LYS A 162 7.19 -19.53 10.99
CA LYS A 162 8.64 -19.52 10.72
C LYS A 162 9.50 -19.03 11.90
N LEU A 163 8.89 -18.32 12.85
CA LEU A 163 9.50 -17.94 14.14
C LEU A 163 9.22 -18.96 15.25
N GLY A 164 8.57 -20.07 14.93
CA GLY A 164 8.20 -21.11 15.91
C GLY A 164 6.97 -20.75 16.76
N ILE A 165 6.18 -19.77 16.35
CA ILE A 165 5.00 -19.29 17.08
C ILE A 165 3.74 -19.80 16.38
N THR A 166 3.00 -20.66 17.08
CA THR A 166 1.68 -21.12 16.62
C THR A 166 0.59 -20.19 17.15
N VAL A 167 -0.25 -19.66 16.25
CA VAL A 167 -1.34 -18.76 16.59
C VAL A 167 -2.66 -19.22 15.99
N ASP A 168 -3.76 -18.69 16.52
CA ASP A 168 -5.11 -18.96 16.04
C ASP A 168 -5.34 -18.44 14.62
N ALA A 169 -6.38 -18.99 13.97
CA ALA A 169 -6.78 -18.59 12.61
C ALA A 169 -7.24 -17.14 12.50
N SER A 170 -7.66 -16.52 13.59
CA SER A 170 -8.08 -15.11 13.65
C SER A 170 -6.91 -14.13 13.53
N VAL A 171 -5.65 -14.55 13.73
CA VAL A 171 -4.49 -13.66 13.61
C VAL A 171 -4.23 -13.31 12.16
N ARG A 172 -4.30 -12.00 11.86
CA ARG A 172 -4.22 -11.45 10.51
C ARG A 172 -3.02 -10.51 10.31
N VAL A 173 -2.57 -9.85 11.37
CA VAL A 173 -1.50 -8.83 11.35
C VAL A 173 -0.54 -9.05 12.51
N ILE A 174 0.74 -8.78 12.30
CA ILE A 174 1.77 -8.74 13.35
C ILE A 174 2.04 -7.28 13.67
N ILE A 175 1.93 -6.88 14.94
CA ILE A 175 2.22 -5.52 15.39
C ILE A 175 3.37 -5.49 16.39
N MET A 176 4.08 -4.38 16.45
CA MET A 176 5.14 -4.10 17.43
C MET A 176 5.25 -2.59 17.64
N GLU A 177 5.61 -2.17 18.83
CA GLU A 177 5.95 -0.77 19.10
C GLU A 177 7.44 -0.56 18.85
N VAL A 178 7.80 0.42 18.03
CA VAL A 178 9.17 0.69 17.61
C VAL A 178 9.41 2.19 17.43
N PRO A 179 10.67 2.66 17.48
CA PRO A 179 10.98 4.05 17.15
C PRO A 179 10.76 4.35 15.66
N LYS A 180 10.54 5.63 15.32
CA LYS A 180 10.26 6.10 13.95
C LYS A 180 11.34 5.71 12.93
N ASP A 181 12.59 5.60 13.36
CA ASP A 181 13.72 5.28 12.46
C ASP A 181 13.94 3.77 12.32
N HIS A 182 13.04 2.94 12.86
CA HIS A 182 13.13 1.49 12.73
C HIS A 182 12.90 1.06 11.27
N LEU A 183 13.64 0.03 10.82
CA LEU A 183 13.61 -0.45 9.44
C LEU A 183 12.18 -0.75 8.93
N LEU A 184 11.35 -1.40 9.76
CA LEU A 184 9.99 -1.77 9.40
C LEU A 184 9.05 -0.55 9.22
N VAL A 185 9.41 0.63 9.74
CA VAL A 185 8.70 1.90 9.52
C VAL A 185 9.14 2.54 8.20
N GLN A 186 10.41 2.36 7.83
CA GLN A 186 11.03 3.05 6.71
C GLN A 186 10.91 2.30 5.37
N GLU A 187 10.60 1.00 5.40
CA GLU A 187 10.61 0.14 4.21
C GLU A 187 9.23 -0.48 3.95
N GLU A 188 8.78 -0.39 2.70
CA GLU A 188 7.55 -1.06 2.25
C GLU A 188 7.72 -2.57 2.26
N MET A 189 7.18 -3.26 3.28
CA MET A 189 7.41 -4.69 3.48
C MET A 189 6.51 -5.58 2.61
N MET A 190 5.35 -5.11 2.18
CA MET A 190 4.36 -5.88 1.39
C MET A 190 3.98 -7.22 2.05
N MET A 191 3.84 -7.21 3.36
CA MET A 191 3.41 -8.34 4.21
C MET A 191 2.73 -7.79 5.47
N PRO A 192 1.84 -8.54 6.14
CA PRO A 192 1.02 -8.02 7.24
C PRO A 192 1.82 -7.86 8.55
N ILE A 193 2.85 -7.02 8.50
CA ILE A 193 3.67 -6.57 9.61
C ILE A 193 3.49 -5.07 9.71
N LEU A 194 2.99 -4.59 10.85
CA LEU A 194 2.59 -3.21 11.05
C LEU A 194 3.25 -2.62 12.29
N PRO A 195 4.33 -1.85 12.13
CA PRO A 195 4.95 -1.14 13.23
C PRO A 195 4.06 -0.01 13.73
N VAL A 196 4.04 0.18 15.05
CA VAL A 196 3.37 1.28 15.74
C VAL A 196 4.44 2.19 16.34
N VAL A 197 4.36 3.46 16.03
CA VAL A 197 5.24 4.50 16.54
C VAL A 197 4.43 5.40 17.48
N ARG A 198 4.80 5.38 18.76
CA ARG A 198 4.19 6.25 19.77
C ARG A 198 4.78 7.65 19.67
N VAL A 199 3.94 8.67 19.68
CA VAL A 199 4.33 10.07 19.55
C VAL A 199 3.67 10.95 20.62
N SER A 200 4.26 12.09 20.92
CA SER A 200 3.77 13.00 21.95
C SER A 200 2.43 13.67 21.62
N ASP A 201 2.22 13.96 20.35
CA ASP A 201 1.08 14.74 19.87
C ASP A 201 0.82 14.51 18.37
N VAL A 202 -0.33 14.97 17.91
CA VAL A 202 -0.78 14.77 16.51
C VAL A 202 0.08 15.53 15.49
N ASP A 203 0.67 16.66 15.85
CA ASP A 203 1.51 17.43 14.91
C ASP A 203 2.83 16.69 14.67
N THR A 204 3.41 16.10 15.70
CA THR A 204 4.55 15.18 15.61
C THR A 204 4.19 13.92 14.80
N ALA A 205 2.98 13.35 14.99
CA ALA A 205 2.51 12.22 14.22
C ALA A 205 2.46 12.54 12.72
N ILE A 206 1.91 13.68 12.35
CA ILE A 206 1.81 14.14 10.94
C ILE A 206 3.21 14.35 10.34
N GLU A 207 4.12 14.96 11.10
CA GLU A 207 5.50 15.18 10.65
C GLU A 207 6.21 13.84 10.36
N TYR A 208 6.13 12.89 11.29
CA TYR A 208 6.77 11.59 11.12
C TYR A 208 6.13 10.76 9.99
N ALA A 209 4.80 10.81 9.85
CA ALA A 209 4.09 10.21 8.74
C ALA A 209 4.57 10.76 7.39
N HIS A 210 4.73 12.08 7.29
CA HIS A 210 5.24 12.71 6.08
C HIS A 210 6.69 12.29 5.76
N GLN A 211 7.55 12.15 6.79
CA GLN A 211 8.91 11.65 6.60
C GLN A 211 8.93 10.19 6.14
N ALA A 212 8.12 9.31 6.74
CA ALA A 212 8.07 7.88 6.43
C ALA A 212 7.46 7.58 5.05
N GLU A 213 6.63 8.48 4.52
CA GLU A 213 6.05 8.36 3.16
C GLU A 213 7.09 8.62 2.04
N HIS A 214 8.26 9.16 2.38
CA HIS A 214 9.42 9.39 1.50
C HIS A 214 9.14 10.25 0.26
N GLY A 215 8.06 11.03 0.23
CA GLY A 215 7.69 11.86 -0.92
C GLY A 215 7.16 11.06 -2.12
N ASN A 216 6.73 9.83 -1.89
CA ASN A 216 6.05 9.01 -2.92
C ASN A 216 4.71 9.61 -3.32
N ARG A 217 4.06 10.38 -2.44
CA ARG A 217 2.75 11.03 -2.65
C ARG A 217 1.67 10.04 -3.08
N HIS A 218 1.74 8.85 -2.49
CA HIS A 218 0.89 7.73 -2.88
C HIS A 218 -0.42 7.69 -2.10
N THR A 219 -0.38 7.33 -0.84
CA THR A 219 -1.56 7.13 0.02
C THR A 219 -1.22 7.49 1.47
N ALA A 220 -2.17 8.09 2.17
CA ALA A 220 -2.09 8.32 3.61
C ALA A 220 -3.47 8.18 4.25
N MET A 221 -3.50 7.77 5.52
CA MET A 221 -4.71 7.60 6.29
C MET A 221 -4.66 8.41 7.59
N MET A 222 -5.81 8.92 8.02
CA MET A 222 -5.92 9.54 9.33
C MET A 222 -7.25 9.20 10.01
N HIS A 223 -7.16 8.73 11.24
CA HIS A 223 -8.30 8.55 12.13
C HIS A 223 -8.35 9.70 13.14
N SER A 224 -9.36 10.55 13.01
CA SER A 224 -9.52 11.78 13.79
C SER A 224 -10.95 12.31 13.64
N LYS A 225 -11.46 12.97 14.68
CA LYS A 225 -12.68 13.83 14.61
C LYS A 225 -12.32 15.32 14.49
N ASN A 226 -11.05 15.67 14.53
CA ASN A 226 -10.57 17.04 14.39
C ASN A 226 -10.39 17.40 12.90
N VAL A 227 -11.34 18.15 12.33
CA VAL A 227 -11.35 18.54 10.92
C VAL A 227 -10.14 19.40 10.53
N GLU A 228 -9.62 20.22 11.46
CA GLU A 228 -8.43 21.06 11.20
C GLU A 228 -7.18 20.19 11.04
N LYS A 229 -7.00 19.17 11.90
CA LYS A 229 -5.88 18.24 11.83
C LYS A 229 -5.96 17.33 10.59
N LEU A 230 -7.15 16.85 10.26
CA LEU A 230 -7.40 16.13 9.00
C LEU A 230 -7.00 16.97 7.79
N SER A 231 -7.43 18.24 7.76
CA SER A 231 -7.10 19.16 6.67
C SER A 231 -5.61 19.50 6.62
N LYS A 232 -4.97 19.67 7.79
CA LYS A 232 -3.52 19.90 7.90
C LYS A 232 -2.75 18.72 7.31
N MET A 233 -3.06 17.49 7.74
CA MET A 233 -2.38 16.30 7.25
C MET A 233 -2.56 16.14 5.73
N ALA A 234 -3.78 16.26 5.22
CA ALA A 234 -4.04 16.15 3.79
C ALA A 234 -3.22 17.13 2.94
N LYS A 235 -3.06 18.37 3.42
CA LYS A 235 -2.25 19.40 2.74
C LYS A 235 -0.75 19.11 2.80
N ILE A 236 -0.25 18.54 3.91
CA ILE A 236 1.18 18.24 4.07
C ILE A 236 1.57 17.01 3.25
N MET A 237 0.72 15.97 3.28
CA MET A 237 1.01 14.70 2.61
C MET A 237 0.95 14.81 1.09
N GLU A 238 0.08 15.64 0.53
CA GLU A 238 -0.12 15.81 -0.93
C GLU A 238 -0.26 14.46 -1.67
N THR A 239 -0.84 13.45 -1.02
CA THR A 239 -0.98 12.10 -1.58
C THR A 239 -2.13 12.03 -2.59
N THR A 240 -2.02 11.12 -3.54
CA THR A 240 -3.08 10.80 -4.50
C THR A 240 -4.34 10.31 -3.81
N ILE A 241 -4.18 9.51 -2.76
CA ILE A 241 -5.26 9.01 -1.91
C ILE A 241 -5.05 9.52 -0.49
N PHE A 242 -6.08 10.13 0.08
CA PHE A 242 -6.13 10.48 1.49
C PHE A 242 -7.42 9.95 2.10
N VAL A 243 -7.31 8.94 2.97
CA VAL A 243 -8.47 8.27 3.60
C VAL A 243 -8.69 8.79 5.01
N LYS A 244 -9.93 9.11 5.34
CA LYS A 244 -10.35 9.59 6.66
C LYS A 244 -11.26 8.58 7.34
N ASN A 245 -10.91 8.13 8.54
CA ASN A 245 -11.74 7.29 9.39
C ASN A 245 -12.28 6.02 8.68
N ALA A 246 -11.45 5.40 7.84
CA ALA A 246 -11.77 4.19 7.11
C ALA A 246 -10.48 3.40 6.80
N PRO A 247 -10.58 2.10 6.47
CA PRO A 247 -9.45 1.32 6.01
C PRO A 247 -8.95 1.81 4.65
N SER A 248 -7.67 1.60 4.36
CA SER A 248 -7.00 2.07 3.14
C SER A 248 -7.74 1.71 1.84
N TYR A 249 -8.34 0.53 1.76
CA TYR A 249 -9.05 0.06 0.57
C TYR A 249 -10.33 0.87 0.25
N ALA A 250 -10.84 1.67 1.20
CA ALA A 250 -11.90 2.63 0.91
C ALA A 250 -11.45 3.69 -0.10
N GLY A 251 -10.14 4.03 -0.10
CA GLY A 251 -9.54 4.96 -1.05
C GLY A 251 -9.49 4.46 -2.49
N ILE A 252 -9.68 3.16 -2.72
CA ILE A 252 -9.80 2.57 -4.05
C ILE A 252 -11.24 2.12 -4.37
N GLY A 253 -12.22 2.63 -3.61
CA GLY A 253 -13.64 2.44 -3.86
C GLY A 253 -14.29 1.20 -3.21
N VAL A 254 -13.55 0.42 -2.41
CA VAL A 254 -14.12 -0.73 -1.70
C VAL A 254 -14.80 -0.25 -0.42
N GLY A 255 -16.12 -0.18 -0.42
CA GLY A 255 -16.91 0.39 0.68
C GLY A 255 -16.80 1.90 0.84
N GLY A 256 -16.14 2.59 -0.09
CA GLY A 256 -16.00 4.04 -0.19
C GLY A 256 -16.81 4.63 -1.35
N GLU A 257 -16.58 5.90 -1.63
CA GLU A 257 -17.19 6.61 -2.77
C GLU A 257 -16.34 6.45 -4.03
N GLY A 258 -16.98 6.48 -5.20
CA GLY A 258 -16.33 6.46 -6.49
C GLY A 258 -16.16 5.06 -7.11
N TYR A 259 -15.35 4.99 -8.16
CA TYR A 259 -15.10 3.76 -8.91
C TYR A 259 -13.95 2.97 -8.29
N THR A 260 -14.07 1.65 -8.26
CA THR A 260 -12.99 0.75 -7.83
C THR A 260 -11.88 0.73 -8.87
N THR A 261 -10.65 1.04 -8.46
CA THR A 261 -9.46 0.98 -9.30
C THR A 261 -8.19 0.72 -8.49
N PHE A 262 -7.23 0.01 -9.09
CA PHE A 262 -5.90 -0.23 -8.53
C PHE A 262 -4.79 0.59 -9.21
N THR A 263 -5.13 1.41 -10.21
CA THR A 263 -4.14 2.25 -10.88
C THR A 263 -4.07 3.62 -10.20
N ILE A 264 -2.97 3.88 -9.50
CA ILE A 264 -2.72 5.10 -8.74
C ILE A 264 -1.52 5.80 -9.38
N ALA A 265 -1.78 6.90 -10.05
CA ALA A 265 -0.83 7.55 -10.97
C ALA A 265 -0.34 8.91 -10.42
N GLY A 266 0.02 8.96 -9.14
CA GLY A 266 0.56 10.16 -8.50
C GLY A 266 1.72 10.81 -9.25
N PRO A 267 2.78 10.07 -9.66
CA PRO A 267 3.92 10.62 -10.37
C PRO A 267 3.60 11.27 -11.73
N THR A 268 2.52 10.85 -12.38
CA THR A 268 2.10 11.40 -13.69
C THR A 268 1.01 12.46 -13.57
N GLY A 269 0.49 12.68 -12.36
CA GLY A 269 -0.54 13.70 -12.09
C GLY A 269 -1.96 13.29 -12.45
N GLU A 270 -2.20 12.10 -13.01
CA GLU A 270 -3.54 11.58 -13.27
C GLU A 270 -4.29 11.18 -12.00
N GLY A 271 -3.55 11.00 -10.88
CA GLY A 271 -4.13 10.60 -9.61
C GLY A 271 -4.69 9.18 -9.65
N LEU A 272 -5.85 8.98 -9.03
CA LEU A 272 -6.58 7.71 -9.08
C LEU A 272 -7.29 7.59 -10.42
N THR A 273 -6.84 6.67 -11.27
CA THR A 273 -7.42 6.50 -12.60
C THR A 273 -8.74 5.76 -12.54
N SER A 274 -9.69 6.16 -13.37
CA SER A 274 -10.97 5.50 -13.53
C SER A 274 -11.29 5.29 -15.02
N ARG A 275 -12.41 4.63 -15.29
CA ARG A 275 -12.86 4.38 -16.66
C ARG A 275 -13.05 5.67 -17.48
N GLU A 276 -13.59 6.71 -16.88
CA GLU A 276 -13.98 7.95 -17.57
C GLU A 276 -12.81 8.93 -17.80
N PRO A 277 -12.00 9.29 -16.81
CA PRO A 277 -10.90 10.21 -17.02
C PRO A 277 -9.84 9.73 -18.01
N SER A 278 -9.59 8.43 -18.08
CA SER A 278 -8.64 7.87 -19.04
C SER A 278 -9.13 7.94 -20.49
N ALA A 279 -10.45 7.95 -20.71
CA ALA A 279 -11.04 8.11 -22.03
C ALA A 279 -11.04 9.56 -22.51
N GLU A 280 -11.31 10.51 -21.61
CA GLU A 280 -11.30 11.95 -21.93
C GLU A 280 -9.89 12.48 -22.17
N SER A 281 -8.89 12.06 -21.39
CA SER A 281 -7.50 12.47 -21.60
C SER A 281 -6.90 11.89 -22.90
N ALA A 282 -7.46 10.80 -23.44
CA ALA A 282 -7.04 10.24 -24.71
C ALA A 282 -7.53 11.05 -25.94
N ASN A 283 -8.59 11.82 -25.76
CA ASN A 283 -9.20 12.64 -26.84
C ASN A 283 -8.73 14.11 -26.85
N ALA A 284 -7.95 14.54 -25.86
CA ALA A 284 -7.49 15.92 -25.70
C ALA A 284 -6.10 16.20 -26.31
N SER A 285 -5.61 15.33 -27.19
CA SER A 285 -4.31 15.49 -27.88
C SER A 285 -4.46 15.45 -29.40
#